data_04d63c77e9f92dd02684459bda4505b5
#
_entry.id   04d63c77e9f92dd02684459bda4505b5
#
_cell.length_a   1.000
_cell.length_b   1.000
_cell.length_c   1.000
_cell.angle_alpha   90.00
_cell.angle_beta   90.00
_cell.angle_gamma   90.00
#
_symmetry.space_group_name_H-M   'P 1'
#
loop_
_entity.id
_entity.type
_entity.pdbx_description
1 polymer ?
#
loop_
_entity_poly.entity_id
_entity_poly.type
_entity_poly.pdbx_seq_one_letter_code
_entity_poly.pdbx_strand_id
1 'polypeptide(L)'
;MSEPQNDWRYHSVRIVKGTELDMNTPQTPGMNRAAAITYARAGAQKLWAGTVTIHPNAKTGAHHHGEVESVIYVVKGKARMRWGDGLEYMAEAGPGDFIYVPPYVPHQEINANDSEPLECVLVRSGQEPVVVNLDIAPVEPPEEVRWIDSIHKH
;
A
#
# COMPACT_ATOMS: atom_id res chain seq x y z
N MET A 1 -20.59 6.84 31.05
CA MET A 1 -20.85 7.72 29.91
C MET A 1 -20.24 7.09 28.68
N SER A 2 -21.03 6.93 27.63
CA SER A 2 -20.51 6.35 26.41
C SER A 2 -19.61 7.37 25.68
N GLU A 3 -18.54 6.87 25.10
CA GLU A 3 -17.65 7.68 24.28
C GLU A 3 -18.37 8.09 23.01
N PRO A 4 -18.25 9.36 22.55
CA PRO A 4 -18.89 9.80 21.30
C PRO A 4 -18.53 8.96 20.10
N GLN A 5 -17.29 8.43 20.02
CA GLN A 5 -16.88 7.59 18.90
C GLN A 5 -17.62 6.25 18.84
N ASN A 6 -18.26 5.83 19.95
CA ASN A 6 -19.03 4.60 19.99
C ASN A 6 -20.52 4.84 19.75
N ASP A 7 -20.93 6.08 19.57
CA ASP A 7 -22.30 6.44 19.27
C ASP A 7 -22.40 6.86 17.81
N TRP A 8 -23.11 6.07 17.01
CA TRP A 8 -23.22 6.31 15.58
C TRP A 8 -23.81 7.68 15.23
N ARG A 9 -24.53 8.34 16.15
CA ARG A 9 -25.05 9.69 15.91
C ARG A 9 -23.97 10.75 15.85
N TYR A 10 -22.86 10.51 16.55
CA TYR A 10 -21.70 11.41 16.55
C TYR A 10 -20.59 10.91 15.63
N HIS A 11 -20.57 9.61 15.38
CA HIS A 11 -19.55 8.97 14.58
C HIS A 11 -20.19 8.13 13.48
N SER A 12 -20.79 8.83 12.54
CA SER A 12 -21.58 8.22 11.47
C SER A 12 -20.74 7.97 10.22
N VAL A 13 -21.38 7.48 9.17
CA VAL A 13 -20.74 7.25 7.88
C VAL A 13 -20.16 8.57 7.35
N ARG A 14 -18.95 8.48 6.81
CA ARG A 14 -18.26 9.59 6.16
C ARG A 14 -17.97 9.24 4.71
N ILE A 15 -18.17 10.21 3.84
CA ILE A 15 -17.82 10.07 2.42
C ILE A 15 -16.78 11.14 2.10
N VAL A 16 -15.63 10.71 1.62
CA VAL A 16 -14.59 11.62 1.14
C VAL A 16 -14.59 11.55 -0.37
N LYS A 17 -14.86 12.68 -1.01
CA LYS A 17 -14.92 12.72 -2.46
C LYS A 17 -13.54 12.59 -3.08
N GLY A 18 -13.46 11.93 -4.24
CA GLY A 18 -12.20 11.76 -4.95
C GLY A 18 -11.54 13.07 -5.37
N THR A 19 -12.31 14.17 -5.44
CA THR A 19 -11.79 15.50 -5.74
C THR A 19 -11.27 16.23 -4.50
N GLU A 20 -11.37 15.64 -3.32
CA GLU A 20 -11.04 16.27 -2.04
C GLU A 20 -10.00 15.47 -1.25
N LEU A 21 -9.21 14.65 -1.93
CA LEU A 21 -8.14 13.90 -1.26
C LEU A 21 -7.02 14.85 -0.83
N ASP A 22 -6.39 14.50 0.27
CA ASP A 22 -5.29 15.28 0.82
C ASP A 22 -3.97 14.87 0.18
N MET A 23 -3.43 15.74 -0.66
CA MET A 23 -2.14 15.51 -1.33
C MET A 23 -0.95 15.89 -0.46
N ASN A 24 -1.19 16.59 0.66
CA ASN A 24 -0.14 17.04 1.56
C ASN A 24 0.21 15.93 2.56
N THR A 25 0.71 14.82 2.06
CA THR A 25 1.12 13.65 2.84
C THR A 25 2.60 13.37 2.60
N PRO A 26 3.24 12.60 3.50
CA PRO A 26 4.62 12.17 3.23
C PRO A 26 4.72 11.44 1.89
N GLN A 27 5.66 11.86 1.07
CA GLN A 27 5.86 11.32 -0.28
C GLN A 27 7.16 10.53 -0.36
N THR A 28 7.18 9.55 -1.27
CA THR A 28 8.35 8.78 -1.62
C THR A 28 8.76 9.17 -3.04
N PRO A 29 10.07 9.30 -3.35
CA PRO A 29 10.48 9.61 -4.71
C PRO A 29 9.91 8.60 -5.71
N GLY A 30 9.33 9.11 -6.80
CA GLY A 30 8.70 8.29 -7.84
C GLY A 30 7.26 7.90 -7.56
N MET A 31 6.72 8.28 -6.40
CA MET A 31 5.33 7.98 -6.01
C MET A 31 4.64 9.22 -5.50
N ASN A 32 3.33 9.33 -5.77
CA ASN A 32 2.47 10.34 -5.17
C ASN A 32 1.37 9.64 -4.38
N ARG A 33 1.18 10.06 -3.14
CA ARG A 33 0.11 9.56 -2.27
C ARG A 33 -0.90 10.65 -2.00
N ALA A 34 -2.17 10.25 -1.92
CA ALA A 34 -3.25 11.15 -1.50
C ALA A 34 -4.09 10.44 -0.45
N ALA A 35 -4.27 11.08 0.70
CA ALA A 35 -5.02 10.53 1.80
C ALA A 35 -6.52 10.76 1.62
N ALA A 36 -7.31 9.72 1.82
CA ALA A 36 -8.78 9.78 1.80
C ALA A 36 -9.34 9.55 3.19
N ILE A 37 -9.08 8.38 3.76
CA ILE A 37 -9.61 7.99 5.07
C ILE A 37 -8.48 7.98 6.08
N THR A 38 -8.55 8.91 7.02
CA THR A 38 -7.61 9.05 8.12
C THR A 38 -8.38 9.43 9.38
N TYR A 39 -7.70 9.44 10.52
CA TYR A 39 -8.31 9.95 11.75
C TYR A 39 -8.76 11.41 11.58
N ALA A 40 -7.89 12.25 11.03
CA ALA A 40 -8.19 13.68 10.90
C ALA A 40 -9.33 13.97 9.94
N ARG A 41 -9.46 13.17 8.87
CA ARG A 41 -10.45 13.43 7.82
C ARG A 41 -11.77 12.72 8.04
N ALA A 42 -11.75 11.54 8.63
CA ALA A 42 -12.95 10.69 8.75
C ALA A 42 -13.14 10.11 10.14
N GLY A 43 -12.25 10.37 11.07
CA GLY A 43 -12.32 9.80 12.42
C GLY A 43 -11.93 8.33 12.47
N ALA A 44 -11.25 7.82 11.45
CA ALA A 44 -10.87 6.41 11.40
C ALA A 44 -9.86 6.11 12.51
N GLN A 45 -10.09 5.03 13.24
CA GLN A 45 -9.25 4.66 14.38
C GLN A 45 -8.15 3.68 13.99
N LYS A 46 -8.46 2.72 13.13
CA LYS A 46 -7.57 1.60 12.81
C LYS A 46 -7.13 1.55 11.37
N LEU A 47 -7.81 2.25 10.48
CA LEU A 47 -7.56 2.17 9.04
C LEU A 47 -7.11 3.51 8.49
N TRP A 48 -6.16 3.43 7.59
CA TRP A 48 -5.78 4.51 6.70
C TRP A 48 -6.06 4.05 5.26
N ALA A 49 -6.64 4.89 4.44
CA ALA A 49 -6.87 4.57 3.04
C ALA A 49 -6.63 5.79 2.17
N GLY A 50 -6.08 5.55 0.99
CA GLY A 50 -5.81 6.60 0.03
C GLY A 50 -5.43 6.03 -1.32
N THR A 51 -4.93 6.88 -2.18
CA THR A 51 -4.45 6.49 -3.50
C THR A 51 -2.95 6.64 -3.59
N VAL A 52 -2.35 5.85 -4.48
CA VAL A 52 -0.93 5.89 -4.77
C VAL A 52 -0.76 5.87 -6.28
N THR A 53 0.03 6.79 -6.80
CA THR A 53 0.43 6.79 -8.21
C THR A 53 1.94 6.60 -8.26
N ILE A 54 2.39 5.57 -8.96
CA ILE A 54 3.82 5.32 -9.19
C ILE A 54 4.14 5.69 -10.63
N HIS A 55 5.09 6.59 -10.80
CA HIS A 55 5.45 7.11 -12.11
C HIS A 55 6.02 6.00 -13.01
N PRO A 56 5.93 6.18 -14.34
CA PRO A 56 6.51 5.20 -15.26
C PRO A 56 7.98 4.90 -14.93
N ASN A 57 8.33 3.64 -14.98
CA ASN A 57 9.69 3.16 -14.75
C ASN A 57 10.26 3.48 -13.35
N ALA A 58 9.40 3.85 -12.40
CA ALA A 58 9.82 4.15 -11.03
C ALA A 58 9.72 2.91 -10.14
N LYS A 59 10.50 2.90 -9.09
CA LYS A 59 10.48 1.88 -8.06
C LYS A 59 10.88 2.49 -6.72
N THR A 60 10.36 1.90 -5.65
CA THR A 60 10.79 2.28 -4.30
C THR A 60 12.12 1.61 -3.95
N GLY A 61 12.77 2.07 -2.90
CA GLY A 61 13.81 1.30 -2.24
C GLY A 61 13.21 0.11 -1.50
N ALA A 62 14.05 -0.78 -1.02
CA ALA A 62 13.61 -1.87 -0.16
C ALA A 62 13.25 -1.32 1.22
N HIS A 63 12.12 -1.77 1.76
CA HIS A 63 11.66 -1.29 3.07
C HIS A 63 10.62 -2.25 3.65
N HIS A 64 10.29 -2.07 4.93
CA HIS A 64 9.11 -2.68 5.52
C HIS A 64 8.35 -1.63 6.34
N HIS A 65 7.16 -1.98 6.78
CA HIS A 65 6.26 -1.09 7.50
C HIS A 65 6.02 -1.51 8.95
N GLY A 66 6.98 -2.23 9.54
CA GLY A 66 6.82 -2.71 10.90
C GLY A 66 5.62 -3.64 11.02
N GLU A 67 4.82 -3.46 12.06
CA GLU A 67 3.64 -4.30 12.30
C GLU A 67 2.43 -3.93 11.45
N VAL A 68 2.53 -2.92 10.60
CA VAL A 68 1.42 -2.49 9.74
C VAL A 68 1.18 -3.51 8.63
N GLU A 69 -0.09 -3.83 8.44
CA GLU A 69 -0.55 -4.59 7.28
C GLU A 69 -1.04 -3.65 6.19
N SER A 70 -0.85 -4.03 4.93
CA SER A 70 -1.32 -3.23 3.80
C SER A 70 -2.04 -4.09 2.78
N VAL A 71 -3.05 -3.51 2.17
CA VAL A 71 -3.70 -4.04 0.98
C VAL A 71 -3.57 -3.00 -0.12
N ILE A 72 -3.13 -3.42 -1.28
CA ILE A 72 -3.01 -2.58 -2.45
C ILE A 72 -3.92 -3.14 -3.53
N TYR A 73 -4.82 -2.30 -4.04
CA TYR A 73 -5.69 -2.66 -5.15
C TYR A 73 -5.22 -1.91 -6.40
N VAL A 74 -4.91 -2.66 -7.46
CA VAL A 74 -4.45 -2.06 -8.72
C VAL A 74 -5.66 -1.57 -9.51
N VAL A 75 -5.72 -0.26 -9.76
CA VAL A 75 -6.76 0.36 -10.56
C VAL A 75 -6.36 0.38 -12.02
N LYS A 76 -5.13 0.75 -12.30
CA LYS A 76 -4.64 0.91 -13.67
C LYS A 76 -3.13 0.68 -13.70
N GLY A 77 -2.66 0.01 -14.74
CA GLY A 77 -1.25 -0.24 -14.93
C GLY A 77 -0.84 -1.63 -14.48
N LYS A 78 0.46 -1.83 -14.28
CA LYS A 78 1.03 -3.13 -13.93
C LYS A 78 2.03 -2.95 -12.80
N ALA A 79 1.74 -3.58 -11.66
CA ALA A 79 2.59 -3.55 -10.49
C ALA A 79 3.49 -4.78 -10.48
N ARG A 80 4.74 -4.58 -10.04
CA ARG A 80 5.64 -5.68 -9.73
C ARG A 80 6.07 -5.52 -8.28
N MET A 81 5.91 -6.59 -7.51
CA MET A 81 6.38 -6.64 -6.13
C MET A 81 7.57 -7.59 -6.04
N ARG A 82 8.61 -7.14 -5.37
CA ARG A 82 9.69 -8.02 -4.94
C ARG A 82 9.71 -8.04 -3.43
N TRP A 83 9.99 -9.20 -2.85
CA TRP A 83 10.05 -9.31 -1.39
C TRP A 83 11.02 -10.39 -0.95
N GLY A 84 11.28 -10.41 0.36
CA GLY A 84 12.24 -11.31 0.98
C GLY A 84 13.49 -10.58 1.44
N ASP A 85 14.34 -11.26 2.21
CA ASP A 85 15.56 -10.67 2.76
C ASP A 85 16.57 -10.28 1.69
N GLY A 86 16.51 -10.89 0.52
CA GLY A 86 17.32 -10.55 -0.65
C GLY A 86 16.48 -10.08 -1.82
N LEU A 87 15.21 -9.70 -1.58
CA LEU A 87 14.24 -9.40 -2.65
C LEU A 87 14.20 -10.53 -3.69
N GLU A 88 14.32 -11.76 -3.23
CA GLU A 88 14.49 -12.95 -4.07
C GLU A 88 13.20 -13.43 -4.70
N TYR A 89 12.05 -12.97 -4.22
CA TYR A 89 10.74 -13.35 -4.76
C TYR A 89 10.11 -12.20 -5.53
N MET A 90 9.31 -12.54 -6.53
CA MET A 90 8.64 -11.56 -7.38
C MET A 90 7.28 -12.07 -7.80
N ALA A 91 6.30 -11.15 -7.90
CA ALA A 91 5.02 -11.40 -8.54
C ALA A 91 4.50 -10.11 -9.16
N GLU A 92 3.64 -10.25 -10.15
CA GLU A 92 3.04 -9.10 -10.84
C GLU A 92 1.53 -9.09 -10.64
N ALA A 93 0.96 -7.88 -10.63
CA ALA A 93 -0.47 -7.65 -10.48
C ALA A 93 -0.92 -6.60 -11.48
N GLY A 94 -2.09 -6.82 -12.06
CA GLY A 94 -2.72 -5.90 -13.00
C GLY A 94 -4.07 -5.38 -12.48
N PRO A 95 -4.79 -4.61 -13.29
CA PRO A 95 -6.06 -4.01 -12.86
C PRO A 95 -7.05 -5.04 -12.33
N GLY A 96 -7.61 -4.74 -11.16
CA GLY A 96 -8.52 -5.64 -10.48
C GLY A 96 -7.86 -6.58 -9.47
N ASP A 97 -6.54 -6.66 -9.45
CA ASP A 97 -5.82 -7.53 -8.53
C ASP A 97 -5.58 -6.85 -7.18
N PHE A 98 -5.54 -7.66 -6.14
CA PHE A 98 -5.24 -7.23 -4.78
C PHE A 98 -3.87 -7.78 -4.37
N ILE A 99 -3.08 -6.94 -3.71
CA ILE A 99 -1.79 -7.33 -3.14
C ILE A 99 -1.89 -7.18 -1.63
N TYR A 100 -1.51 -8.22 -0.90
CA TYR A 100 -1.42 -8.16 0.55
C TYR A 100 0.04 -8.11 0.97
N VAL A 101 0.40 -7.12 1.78
CA VAL A 101 1.74 -6.99 2.34
C VAL A 101 1.66 -7.23 3.85
N PRO A 102 2.14 -8.38 4.32
CA PRO A 102 2.12 -8.69 5.75
C PRO A 102 3.07 -7.82 6.56
N PRO A 103 2.95 -7.84 7.90
CA PRO A 103 3.90 -7.12 8.75
C PRO A 103 5.34 -7.58 8.53
N TYR A 104 6.28 -6.65 8.66
CA TYR A 104 7.74 -6.86 8.66
C TYR A 104 8.36 -7.41 7.38
N VAL A 105 7.58 -7.63 6.33
CA VAL A 105 8.12 -8.19 5.09
C VAL A 105 8.96 -7.14 4.35
N PRO A 106 10.25 -7.39 4.14
CA PRO A 106 11.05 -6.54 3.26
C PRO A 106 10.50 -6.63 1.85
N HIS A 107 10.20 -5.49 1.24
CA HIS A 107 9.61 -5.46 -0.09
C HIS A 107 10.00 -4.21 -0.86
N GLN A 108 9.74 -4.27 -2.15
CA GLN A 108 9.97 -3.17 -3.09
C GLN A 108 8.80 -3.12 -4.06
N GLU A 109 8.27 -1.93 -4.29
CA GLU A 109 7.16 -1.69 -5.20
C GLU A 109 7.71 -1.09 -6.49
N ILE A 110 7.32 -1.67 -7.62
CA ILE A 110 7.85 -1.32 -8.93
C ILE A 110 6.69 -1.10 -9.89
N ASN A 111 6.75 -0.01 -10.66
CA ASN A 111 5.90 0.12 -11.84
C ASN A 111 6.57 -0.67 -12.97
N ALA A 112 5.92 -1.76 -13.40
CA ALA A 112 6.46 -2.65 -14.43
C ALA A 112 6.33 -2.09 -15.85
N ASN A 113 5.76 -0.90 -16.00
CA ASN A 113 5.57 -0.24 -17.28
C ASN A 113 6.49 0.99 -17.36
N ASP A 114 7.14 1.19 -18.47
CA ASP A 114 8.06 2.31 -18.69
C ASP A 114 7.39 3.53 -19.29
N SER A 115 6.12 3.45 -19.69
CA SER A 115 5.41 4.55 -20.37
C SER A 115 4.13 5.00 -19.67
N GLU A 116 3.55 4.17 -18.78
CA GLU A 116 2.26 4.44 -18.16
C GLU A 116 2.41 4.49 -16.64
N PRO A 117 1.69 5.40 -15.95
CA PRO A 117 1.68 5.39 -14.50
C PRO A 117 0.92 4.18 -13.97
N LEU A 118 1.30 3.74 -12.77
CA LEU A 118 0.60 2.72 -12.01
C LEU A 118 -0.28 3.43 -10.97
N GLU A 119 -1.58 3.16 -11.01
CA GLU A 119 -2.55 3.78 -10.10
C GLU A 119 -3.16 2.72 -9.20
N CYS A 120 -3.06 2.92 -7.90
CA CYS A 120 -3.50 1.96 -6.90
C CYS A 120 -4.31 2.65 -5.79
N VAL A 121 -5.13 1.85 -5.12
CA VAL A 121 -5.71 2.20 -3.83
C VAL A 121 -4.90 1.46 -2.77
N LEU A 122 -4.52 2.17 -1.73
CA LEU A 122 -3.79 1.62 -0.59
C LEU A 122 -4.66 1.69 0.66
N VAL A 123 -4.80 0.57 1.34
CA VAL A 123 -5.43 0.51 2.66
C VAL A 123 -4.44 -0.13 3.62
N ARG A 124 -4.23 0.49 4.77
CA ARG A 124 -3.33 -0.06 5.77
C ARG A 124 -3.91 0.03 7.17
N SER A 125 -3.45 -0.84 8.04
CA SER A 125 -3.75 -0.75 9.46
C SER A 125 -2.88 0.35 10.09
N GLY A 126 -3.43 1.10 11.05
CA GLY A 126 -2.69 2.16 11.73
C GLY A 126 -2.66 3.48 10.98
N GLN A 127 -2.58 4.55 11.73
CA GLN A 127 -2.62 5.92 11.23
C GLN A 127 -1.22 6.46 10.90
N GLU A 128 -0.23 6.06 11.68
CA GLU A 128 1.12 6.57 11.51
C GLU A 128 1.83 5.88 10.34
N PRO A 129 2.49 6.64 9.47
CA PRO A 129 3.31 6.04 8.44
C PRO A 129 4.56 5.43 9.08
N VAL A 130 4.73 4.14 8.91
CA VAL A 130 5.93 3.43 9.36
C VAL A 130 6.70 2.98 8.14
N VAL A 131 7.92 3.46 7.98
CA VAL A 131 8.82 3.06 6.90
C VAL A 131 10.19 2.82 7.49
N VAL A 132 10.65 1.57 7.40
CA VAL A 132 12.00 1.18 7.79
C VAL A 132 12.75 0.84 6.52
N ASN A 133 13.65 1.74 6.11
CA ASN A 133 14.44 1.54 4.89
C ASN A 133 15.52 0.50 5.14
N LEU A 134 15.72 -0.37 4.17
CA LEU A 134 16.64 -1.49 4.26
C LEU A 134 17.67 -1.40 3.14
N ASP A 135 18.91 -1.76 3.47
CA ASP A 135 19.99 -1.86 2.50
C ASP A 135 20.11 -3.32 2.07
N ILE A 136 19.48 -3.65 0.96
CA ILE A 136 19.43 -5.01 0.44
C ILE A 136 20.10 -5.05 -0.94
N ALA A 137 21.03 -5.97 -1.11
CA ALA A 137 21.55 -6.32 -2.43
C ALA A 137 20.61 -7.35 -3.06
N PRO A 138 19.84 -6.97 -4.10
CA PRO A 138 18.83 -7.88 -4.62
C PRO A 138 19.45 -9.11 -5.27
N VAL A 139 18.85 -10.27 -5.04
CA VAL A 139 19.17 -11.50 -5.75
C VAL A 139 18.67 -11.38 -7.19
N GLU A 140 19.54 -11.66 -8.15
CA GLU A 140 19.20 -11.58 -9.58
C GLU A 140 19.44 -12.91 -10.28
N PRO A 141 18.46 -13.43 -11.04
CA PRO A 141 17.08 -12.92 -11.17
C PRO A 141 16.23 -13.35 -9.98
N PRO A 142 15.17 -12.61 -9.67
CA PRO A 142 14.24 -13.06 -8.63
C PRO A 142 13.42 -14.26 -9.09
N GLU A 143 12.97 -15.06 -8.15
CA GLU A 143 12.06 -16.17 -8.40
C GLU A 143 10.64 -15.65 -8.55
N GLU A 144 10.00 -15.95 -9.67
CA GLU A 144 8.60 -15.63 -9.88
C GLU A 144 7.73 -16.62 -9.12
N VAL A 145 6.85 -16.09 -8.25
CA VAL A 145 6.05 -16.89 -7.34
C VAL A 145 4.58 -16.76 -7.68
N ARG A 146 3.88 -17.87 -7.63
CA ARG A 146 2.42 -17.84 -7.65
C ARG A 146 1.96 -17.43 -6.26
N TRP A 147 1.14 -16.43 -6.22
CA TRP A 147 0.77 -15.80 -4.97
C TRP A 147 -0.28 -16.59 -4.18
N ILE A 148 -1.01 -17.52 -4.80
CA ILE A 148 -2.00 -18.32 -4.07
C ILE A 148 -1.28 -19.28 -3.13
N ASP A 149 -1.48 -19.05 -1.85
CA ASP A 149 -0.84 -19.85 -0.82
C ASP A 149 -1.62 -21.13 -0.56
N SER A 150 -1.01 -22.26 -0.84
CA SER A 150 -1.66 -23.57 -0.69
C SER A 150 -1.76 -24.05 0.76
N ILE A 151 -1.04 -23.41 1.68
CA ILE A 151 -1.08 -23.79 3.09
C ILE A 151 -2.18 -23.08 3.89
N HIS A 152 -2.70 -21.96 3.39
CA HIS A 152 -3.81 -21.27 4.02
C HIS A 152 -5.11 -21.75 3.42
N LYS A 153 -6.04 -22.19 4.27
CA LYS A 153 -7.34 -22.71 3.85
C LYS A 153 -8.44 -21.78 4.32
N HIS A 154 -9.41 -21.62 3.47
CA HIS A 154 -10.58 -20.79 3.75
C HIS A 154 -11.62 -21.55 4.55
#